data_08faa15c4debd72e1f26fe84729d0bca
#
_entry.id   08faa15c4debd72e1f26fe84729d0bca
#
_cell.length_a   1.000
_cell.length_b   1.000
_cell.length_c   1.000
_cell.angle_alpha   90.00
_cell.angle_beta   90.00
_cell.angle_gamma   90.00
#
_symmetry.space_group_name_H-M   'P 1'
#
loop_
_entity.id
_entity.type
_entity.pdbx_description
1 polymer ?
#
loop_
_entity_poly.entity_id
_entity_poly.type
_entity_poly.pdbx_seq_one_letter_code
_entity_poly.pdbx_strand_id
1 'polypeptide(L)'
;MENHSDTSLFDALKKGSESAFKKVYEDNRELFLNFAKRYSLADEEVLDAYQDAYVALYENIQNGKLVTLNSSLSTYIISIGKYKIMERLRKRNKHINNELLLSRIEEVDAEIEEFDIDSEQLSPEQKLLRMYFGKLGEKCKQILKLFYYQRYNIKEIMTEGNYNSENVVKSQKSRCLKTLKEAINNAPKL
;
A
#
# COMPACT_ATOMS: atom_id res chain seq x y z
N MET A 1 22.32 -1.32 11.87
CA MET A 1 22.61 -2.68 12.43
C MET A 1 21.43 -3.55 12.06
N GLU A 2 21.44 -4.04 10.82
CA GLU A 2 20.28 -4.73 10.24
C GLU A 2 20.68 -6.08 9.67
N ASN A 3 19.91 -7.08 10.07
CA ASN A 3 19.47 -8.22 9.28
C ASN A 3 20.31 -9.48 9.16
N HIS A 4 21.25 -9.76 10.02
CA HIS A 4 21.76 -11.15 10.06
C HIS A 4 20.66 -12.15 10.48
N SER A 5 19.71 -11.77 11.33
CA SER A 5 18.60 -12.63 11.74
C SER A 5 17.57 -12.84 10.63
N ASP A 6 17.20 -11.79 9.89
CA ASP A 6 16.23 -11.88 8.79
C ASP A 6 16.79 -12.69 7.60
N THR A 7 18.07 -12.53 7.29
CA THR A 7 18.71 -13.29 6.20
C THR A 7 18.75 -14.78 6.53
N SER A 8 19.15 -15.14 7.75
CA SER A 8 19.17 -16.53 8.21
C SER A 8 17.76 -17.14 8.23
N LEU A 9 16.78 -16.37 8.70
CA LEU A 9 15.38 -16.78 8.74
C LEU A 9 14.81 -16.94 7.33
N PHE A 10 15.12 -16.04 6.42
CA PHE A 10 14.71 -16.12 5.02
C PHE A 10 15.32 -17.34 4.29
N ASP A 11 16.58 -17.67 4.57
CA ASP A 11 17.19 -18.88 4.03
C ASP A 11 16.56 -20.15 4.57
N ALA A 12 16.12 -20.16 5.82
CA ALA A 12 15.36 -21.26 6.40
C ALA A 12 13.97 -21.41 5.74
N LEU A 13 13.29 -20.28 5.44
CA LEU A 13 12.02 -20.28 4.70
C LEU A 13 12.20 -20.88 3.29
N LYS A 14 13.26 -20.51 2.58
CA LYS A 14 13.57 -21.09 1.24
C LYS A 14 13.79 -22.60 1.29
N LYS A 15 14.32 -23.11 2.39
CA LYS A 15 14.53 -24.55 2.61
C LYS A 15 13.25 -25.27 3.06
N GLY A 16 12.11 -24.55 3.19
CA GLY A 16 10.84 -25.13 3.59
C GLY A 16 10.71 -25.42 5.08
N SER A 17 11.49 -24.78 5.95
CA SER A 17 11.43 -24.98 7.39
C SER A 17 10.09 -24.53 7.97
N GLU A 18 9.25 -25.46 8.41
CA GLU A 18 7.96 -25.17 9.05
C GLU A 18 8.12 -24.32 10.32
N SER A 19 9.16 -24.58 11.11
CA SER A 19 9.44 -23.82 12.33
C SER A 19 9.79 -22.36 12.01
N ALA A 20 10.50 -22.11 10.89
CA ALA A 20 10.79 -20.76 10.44
C ALA A 20 9.51 -20.05 9.96
N PHE A 21 8.65 -20.74 9.21
CA PHE A 21 7.36 -20.22 8.80
C PHE A 21 6.48 -19.86 10.00
N LYS A 22 6.37 -20.78 10.98
CA LYS A 22 5.63 -20.53 12.23
C LYS A 22 6.16 -19.30 12.97
N LYS A 23 7.49 -19.21 13.13
CA LYS A 23 8.12 -18.06 13.77
C LYS A 23 7.81 -16.75 13.07
N VAL A 24 7.95 -16.70 11.75
CA VAL A 24 7.65 -15.49 10.96
C VAL A 24 6.18 -15.08 11.11
N TYR A 25 5.26 -16.05 11.14
CA TYR A 25 3.84 -15.79 11.36
C TYR A 25 3.60 -15.16 12.74
N GLU A 26 4.15 -15.74 13.79
CA GLU A 26 3.95 -15.30 15.16
C GLU A 26 4.59 -13.91 15.41
N ASP A 27 5.83 -13.71 14.99
CA ASP A 27 6.59 -12.48 15.21
C ASP A 27 5.97 -11.25 14.49
N ASN A 28 5.30 -11.46 13.36
CA ASN A 28 4.78 -10.36 12.55
C ASN A 28 3.27 -10.09 12.73
N ARG A 29 2.56 -10.99 13.42
CA ARG A 29 1.10 -10.89 13.55
C ARG A 29 0.67 -9.62 14.28
N GLU A 30 1.22 -9.34 15.43
CA GLU A 30 0.85 -8.18 16.24
C GLU A 30 1.21 -6.86 15.53
N LEU A 31 2.40 -6.81 14.94
CA LEU A 31 2.85 -5.67 14.15
C LEU A 31 1.89 -5.38 12.99
N PHE A 32 1.44 -6.42 12.29
CA PHE A 32 0.49 -6.26 11.20
C PHE A 32 -0.88 -5.80 11.68
N LEU A 33 -1.41 -6.38 12.75
CA LEU A 33 -2.70 -5.98 13.32
C LEU A 33 -2.68 -4.51 13.77
N ASN A 34 -1.60 -4.08 14.41
CA ASN A 34 -1.42 -2.67 14.78
C ASN A 34 -1.30 -1.75 13.57
N PHE A 35 -0.59 -2.19 12.53
CA PHE A 35 -0.55 -1.46 11.26
C PHE A 35 -1.94 -1.30 10.63
N ALA A 36 -2.77 -2.33 10.71
CA ALA A 36 -4.07 -2.36 10.06
C ALA A 36 -5.17 -1.56 10.79
N LYS A 37 -4.97 -1.19 12.06
CA LYS A 37 -5.94 -0.38 12.84
C LYS A 37 -6.29 0.96 12.19
N ARG A 38 -5.41 1.48 11.33
CA ARG A 38 -5.64 2.71 10.56
C ARG A 38 -6.64 2.57 9.42
N TYR A 39 -7.08 1.35 9.14
CA TYR A 39 -8.07 1.07 8.10
C TYR A 39 -9.37 0.66 8.76
N SER A 40 -10.49 1.22 8.29
CA SER A 40 -11.83 0.92 8.82
C SER A 40 -12.31 -0.46 8.37
N LEU A 41 -11.63 -1.51 8.80
CA LEU A 41 -12.00 -2.91 8.60
C LEU A 41 -12.32 -3.57 9.93
N ALA A 42 -13.19 -4.59 9.90
CA ALA A 42 -13.44 -5.44 11.07
C ALA A 42 -12.18 -6.28 11.39
N ASP A 43 -12.01 -6.64 12.66
CA ASP A 43 -10.84 -7.42 13.11
C ASP A 43 -10.69 -8.74 12.36
N GLU A 44 -11.80 -9.41 12.01
CA GLU A 44 -11.80 -10.62 11.19
C GLU A 44 -11.25 -10.35 9.78
N GLU A 45 -11.67 -9.27 9.14
CA GLU A 45 -11.17 -8.88 7.80
C GLU A 45 -9.68 -8.55 7.83
N VAL A 46 -9.21 -7.94 8.92
CA VAL A 46 -7.78 -7.66 9.13
C VAL A 46 -7.00 -8.94 9.32
N LEU A 47 -7.51 -9.88 10.11
CA LEU A 47 -6.88 -11.18 10.33
C LEU A 47 -6.79 -11.98 9.03
N ASP A 48 -7.86 -12.01 8.25
CA ASP A 48 -7.89 -12.64 6.93
C ASP A 48 -6.87 -11.99 5.97
N ALA A 49 -6.77 -10.64 5.99
CA ALA A 49 -5.77 -9.96 5.18
C ALA A 49 -4.33 -10.32 5.58
N TYR A 50 -4.09 -10.56 6.87
CA TYR A 50 -2.82 -11.05 7.37
C TYR A 50 -2.52 -12.47 6.90
N GLN A 51 -3.49 -13.37 7.02
CA GLN A 51 -3.36 -14.76 6.56
C GLN A 51 -3.10 -14.81 5.04
N ASP A 52 -3.85 -14.04 4.26
CA ASP A 52 -3.62 -13.92 2.81
C ASP A 52 -2.21 -13.40 2.48
N ALA A 53 -1.72 -12.42 3.24
CA ALA A 53 -0.37 -11.89 3.04
C ALA A 53 0.70 -12.93 3.36
N TYR A 54 0.47 -13.72 4.39
CA TYR A 54 1.36 -14.78 4.80
C TYR A 54 1.39 -15.94 3.79
N VAL A 55 0.22 -16.37 3.31
CA VAL A 55 0.11 -17.38 2.24
C VAL A 55 0.83 -16.89 0.98
N ALA A 56 0.66 -15.62 0.60
CA ALA A 56 1.36 -15.05 -0.54
C ALA A 56 2.88 -14.99 -0.35
N LEU A 57 3.38 -14.73 0.86
CA LEU A 57 4.81 -14.86 1.18
C LEU A 57 5.29 -16.29 0.94
N TYR A 58 4.59 -17.28 1.49
CA TYR A 58 4.90 -18.68 1.32
C TYR A 58 4.97 -19.07 -0.16
N GLU A 59 3.92 -18.76 -0.92
CA GLU A 59 3.85 -19.06 -2.35
C GLU A 59 4.97 -18.36 -3.15
N ASN A 60 5.28 -17.10 -2.86
CA ASN A 60 6.34 -16.36 -3.55
C ASN A 60 7.73 -16.96 -3.29
N ILE A 61 7.95 -17.52 -2.11
CA ILE A 61 9.20 -18.24 -1.79
C ILE A 61 9.22 -19.59 -2.52
N GLN A 62 8.16 -20.39 -2.40
CA GLN A 62 8.11 -21.72 -3.01
C GLN A 62 8.18 -21.70 -4.54
N ASN A 63 7.52 -20.71 -5.16
CA ASN A 63 7.52 -20.54 -6.60
C ASN A 63 8.77 -19.81 -7.15
N GLY A 64 9.75 -19.49 -6.29
CA GLY A 64 10.99 -18.81 -6.68
C GLY A 64 10.78 -17.36 -7.16
N LYS A 65 9.62 -16.75 -6.89
CA LYS A 65 9.36 -15.34 -7.22
C LYS A 65 10.10 -14.39 -6.28
N LEU A 66 10.28 -14.80 -5.03
CA LEU A 66 11.04 -14.07 -4.02
C LEU A 66 12.41 -14.74 -3.86
N VAL A 67 13.37 -14.33 -4.67
CA VAL A 67 14.73 -14.88 -4.66
C VAL A 67 15.60 -14.19 -3.60
N THR A 68 15.47 -12.87 -3.50
CA THR A 68 16.22 -12.02 -2.58
C THR A 68 15.29 -11.10 -1.81
N LEU A 69 15.60 -10.88 -0.55
CA LEU A 69 14.86 -9.97 0.31
C LEU A 69 15.59 -8.62 0.38
N ASN A 70 15.00 -7.58 -0.23
CA ASN A 70 15.56 -6.22 -0.24
C ASN A 70 15.03 -5.33 0.90
N SER A 71 14.28 -5.91 1.83
CA SER A 71 13.70 -5.26 3.00
C SER A 71 13.56 -6.27 4.13
N SER A 72 13.15 -5.86 5.32
CA SER A 72 12.82 -6.83 6.37
C SER A 72 11.62 -7.71 5.97
N LEU A 73 11.53 -8.92 6.53
CA LEU A 73 10.37 -9.80 6.36
C LEU A 73 9.07 -9.12 6.79
N SER A 74 9.12 -8.35 7.88
CA SER A 74 7.99 -7.56 8.36
C SER A 74 7.51 -6.54 7.32
N THR A 75 8.44 -5.78 6.73
CA THR A 75 8.13 -4.80 5.68
C THR A 75 7.51 -5.48 4.46
N TYR A 76 8.03 -6.64 4.08
CA TYR A 76 7.50 -7.39 2.94
C TYR A 76 6.07 -7.89 3.21
N ILE A 77 5.81 -8.48 4.39
CA ILE A 77 4.47 -8.94 4.79
C ILE A 77 3.49 -7.77 4.86
N ILE A 78 3.87 -6.65 5.49
CA ILE A 78 3.05 -5.45 5.57
C ILE A 78 2.71 -4.92 4.16
N SER A 79 3.65 -4.95 3.22
CA SER A 79 3.40 -4.47 1.86
C SER A 79 2.36 -5.30 1.11
N ILE A 80 2.43 -6.63 1.24
CA ILE A 80 1.42 -7.55 0.67
C ILE A 80 0.07 -7.36 1.37
N GLY A 81 0.08 -7.34 2.70
CA GLY A 81 -1.15 -7.21 3.48
C GLY A 81 -1.86 -5.87 3.25
N LYS A 82 -1.10 -4.78 3.11
CA LYS A 82 -1.65 -3.49 2.67
C LYS A 82 -2.40 -3.62 1.34
N TYR A 83 -1.82 -4.34 0.37
CA TYR A 83 -2.51 -4.61 -0.89
C TYR A 83 -3.82 -5.37 -0.68
N LYS A 84 -3.82 -6.40 0.17
CA LYS A 84 -5.02 -7.19 0.51
C LYS A 84 -6.09 -6.37 1.22
N ILE A 85 -5.71 -5.51 2.15
CA ILE A 85 -6.60 -4.55 2.81
C ILE A 85 -7.25 -3.63 1.79
N MET A 86 -6.44 -3.02 0.90
CA MET A 86 -6.96 -2.11 -0.12
C MET A 86 -7.87 -2.80 -1.12
N GLU A 87 -7.60 -4.06 -1.46
CA GLU A 87 -8.50 -4.86 -2.31
C GLU A 87 -9.87 -5.07 -1.66
N ARG A 88 -9.92 -5.36 -0.34
CA ARG A 88 -11.16 -5.51 0.42
C ARG A 88 -11.94 -4.20 0.50
N LEU A 89 -11.27 -3.11 0.82
CA LEU A 89 -11.88 -1.77 0.86
C LEU A 89 -12.48 -1.38 -0.50
N ARG A 90 -11.78 -1.66 -1.60
CA ARG A 90 -12.31 -1.40 -2.95
C ARG A 90 -13.55 -2.24 -3.25
N LYS A 91 -13.53 -3.52 -2.91
CA LYS A 91 -14.69 -4.40 -3.11
C LYS A 91 -15.89 -3.88 -2.32
N ARG A 92 -15.69 -3.48 -1.07
CA ARG A 92 -16.74 -2.91 -0.22
C ARG A 92 -17.30 -1.60 -0.81
N ASN A 93 -16.44 -0.67 -1.22
CA ASN A 93 -16.88 0.59 -1.83
C ASN A 93 -17.60 0.38 -3.17
N LYS A 94 -17.17 -0.61 -3.96
CA LYS A 94 -17.85 -0.96 -5.21
C LYS A 94 -19.26 -1.55 -4.95
N HIS A 95 -19.44 -2.34 -3.90
CA HIS A 95 -20.76 -2.83 -3.49
C HIS A 95 -21.64 -1.68 -3.02
N ILE A 96 -21.13 -0.80 -2.17
CA ILE A 96 -21.85 0.39 -1.70
C ILE A 96 -22.25 1.28 -2.87
N ASN A 97 -21.35 1.54 -3.82
CA ASN A 97 -21.67 2.34 -5.01
C ASN A 97 -22.70 1.64 -5.92
N ASN A 98 -22.70 0.32 -6.03
CA ASN A 98 -23.72 -0.40 -6.77
C ASN A 98 -25.10 -0.39 -6.07
N GLU A 99 -25.16 -0.39 -4.76
CA GLU A 99 -26.39 -0.22 -3.99
C GLU A 99 -26.86 1.24 -3.97
N LEU A 100 -25.95 2.21 -3.94
CA LEU A 100 -26.24 3.64 -4.00
C LEU A 100 -26.61 4.16 -5.39
N LEU A 101 -26.27 3.45 -6.47
CA LEU A 101 -26.79 3.74 -7.82
C LEU A 101 -28.28 3.46 -7.96
N LEU A 102 -28.88 2.77 -6.99
CA LEU A 102 -30.34 2.59 -6.87
C LEU A 102 -31.00 3.62 -5.94
N SER A 103 -30.26 4.38 -5.17
CA SER A 103 -30.79 5.46 -4.31
C SER A 103 -29.86 6.67 -4.30
N ARG A 104 -30.16 7.61 -5.19
CA ARG A 104 -29.75 9.04 -5.19
C ARG A 104 -28.31 9.37 -4.70
N ILE A 105 -27.55 9.85 -5.70
CA ILE A 105 -26.54 10.91 -5.61
C ILE A 105 -26.85 11.89 -4.47
N GLU A 106 -26.18 11.75 -3.37
CA GLU A 106 -25.81 12.83 -2.47
C GLU A 106 -24.39 12.55 -2.00
N GLU A 107 -23.57 13.56 -2.18
CA GLU A 107 -22.16 13.66 -1.89
C GLU A 107 -21.83 12.99 -0.55
N VAL A 108 -21.14 11.87 -0.64
CA VAL A 108 -20.22 11.49 0.43
C VAL A 108 -18.83 11.78 -0.15
N ASP A 109 -18.41 13.02 0.03
CA ASP A 109 -17.00 13.29 0.23
C ASP A 109 -16.57 12.32 1.36
N ALA A 110 -16.11 11.15 0.96
CA ALA A 110 -15.26 10.37 1.84
C ALA A 110 -14.02 11.26 2.01
N GLU A 111 -14.08 12.13 3.00
CA GLU A 111 -12.89 12.69 3.62
C GLU A 111 -12.00 11.49 3.87
N ILE A 112 -11.06 11.30 2.97
CA ILE A 112 -9.92 10.47 3.24
C ILE A 112 -9.25 11.24 4.34
N GLU A 113 -9.56 10.84 5.57
CA GLU A 113 -8.85 11.34 6.73
C GLU A 113 -7.39 11.45 6.33
N GLU A 114 -6.94 12.68 6.29
CA GLU A 114 -5.54 13.02 6.10
C GLU A 114 -4.74 12.03 6.91
N PHE A 115 -3.70 11.47 6.29
CA PHE A 115 -2.76 10.59 6.96
C PHE A 115 -2.32 11.23 8.26
N ASP A 116 -3.06 10.98 9.32
CA ASP A 116 -2.63 11.24 10.68
C ASP A 116 -1.68 10.12 11.13
N ILE A 117 -0.58 10.02 10.39
CA ILE A 117 0.63 9.51 10.99
C ILE A 117 1.09 10.67 11.86
N ASP A 118 1.06 10.49 13.17
CA ASP A 118 1.63 11.44 14.12
C ASP A 118 2.84 12.11 13.50
N SER A 119 2.72 13.41 13.26
CA SER A 119 3.74 14.17 12.51
C SER A 119 5.11 14.10 13.18
N GLU A 120 5.15 13.69 14.45
CA GLU A 120 6.35 13.49 15.25
C GLU A 120 7.13 12.21 14.90
N GLN A 121 6.46 11.20 14.29
CA GLN A 121 7.09 9.90 13.97
C GLN A 121 7.57 9.79 12.51
N LEU A 122 7.34 10.81 11.68
CA LEU A 122 7.76 10.77 10.28
C LEU A 122 9.27 11.02 10.15
N SER A 123 9.93 10.20 9.31
CA SER A 123 11.32 10.47 8.93
C SER A 123 11.43 11.80 8.18
N PRO A 124 12.62 12.41 8.14
CA PRO A 124 12.84 13.65 7.38
C PRO A 124 12.40 13.52 5.91
N GLU A 125 12.66 12.35 5.27
CA GLU A 125 12.27 12.07 3.91
C GLU A 125 10.74 11.98 3.74
N GLN A 126 10.05 11.40 4.73
CA GLN A 126 8.59 11.32 4.72
C GLN A 126 7.95 12.70 4.90
N LYS A 127 8.50 13.54 5.79
CA LYS A 127 8.08 14.94 5.95
C LYS A 127 8.25 15.73 4.66
N LEU A 128 9.40 15.55 4.00
CA LEU A 128 9.70 16.19 2.73
C LEU A 128 8.73 15.73 1.63
N LEU A 129 8.50 14.43 1.51
CA LEU A 129 7.53 13.86 0.57
C LEU A 129 6.12 14.42 0.79
N ARG A 130 5.64 14.45 2.04
CA ARG A 130 4.33 15.00 2.41
C ARG A 130 4.20 16.47 2.00
N MET A 131 5.22 17.27 2.29
CA MET A 131 5.24 18.70 1.95
C MET A 131 5.16 18.94 0.44
N TYR A 132 5.97 18.22 -0.35
CA TYR A 132 5.99 18.42 -1.81
C TYR A 132 4.81 17.75 -2.51
N PHE A 133 4.30 16.64 -1.97
CA PHE A 133 3.04 16.07 -2.45
C PHE A 133 1.86 17.04 -2.26
N GLY A 134 1.79 17.74 -1.12
CA GLY A 134 0.79 18.77 -0.87
C GLY A 134 0.83 19.95 -1.85
N LYS A 135 1.99 20.25 -2.46
CA LYS A 135 2.17 21.31 -3.46
C LYS A 135 1.81 20.90 -4.89
N LEU A 136 1.53 19.61 -5.14
CA LEU A 136 1.08 19.15 -6.46
C LEU A 136 -0.33 19.68 -6.76
N GLY A 137 -0.62 19.90 -8.05
CA GLY A 137 -1.98 20.17 -8.49
C GLY A 137 -2.91 18.97 -8.26
N GLU A 138 -4.20 19.24 -8.02
CA GLU A 138 -5.20 18.23 -7.61
C GLU A 138 -5.24 17.00 -8.53
N LYS A 139 -5.20 17.17 -9.85
CA LYS A 139 -5.15 16.03 -10.79
C LYS A 139 -3.93 15.14 -10.60
N CYS A 140 -2.79 15.71 -10.21
CA CYS A 140 -1.59 14.93 -9.91
C CYS A 140 -1.70 14.21 -8.57
N LYS A 141 -2.22 14.87 -7.54
CA LYS A 141 -2.49 14.25 -6.25
C LYS A 141 -3.43 13.06 -6.43
N GLN A 142 -4.55 13.26 -7.11
CA GLN A 142 -5.55 12.23 -7.35
C GLN A 142 -4.97 11.02 -8.07
N ILE A 143 -4.29 11.20 -9.21
CA ILE A 143 -3.76 10.08 -9.99
C ILE A 143 -2.66 9.32 -9.23
N LEU A 144 -1.79 10.01 -8.50
CA LEU A 144 -0.76 9.38 -7.69
C LEU A 144 -1.37 8.66 -6.47
N LYS A 145 -2.39 9.25 -5.83
CA LYS A 145 -3.14 8.64 -4.73
C LYS A 145 -3.84 7.36 -5.17
N LEU A 146 -4.58 7.41 -6.28
CA LEU A 146 -5.26 6.25 -6.86
C LEU A 146 -4.25 5.14 -7.16
N PHE A 147 -3.14 5.45 -7.82
CA PHE A 147 -2.19 4.43 -8.26
C PHE A 147 -1.33 3.88 -7.13
N TYR A 148 -0.65 4.74 -6.36
CA TYR A 148 0.34 4.31 -5.36
C TYR A 148 -0.26 3.98 -4.01
N TYR A 149 -1.36 4.64 -3.66
CA TYR A 149 -1.99 4.49 -2.36
C TYR A 149 -3.18 3.54 -2.40
N GLN A 150 -4.16 3.80 -3.26
CA GLN A 150 -5.35 2.97 -3.41
C GLN A 150 -5.15 1.76 -4.33
N ARG A 151 -3.96 1.66 -4.98
CA ARG A 151 -3.58 0.51 -5.81
C ARG A 151 -4.50 0.24 -7.00
N TYR A 152 -5.15 1.30 -7.51
CA TYR A 152 -5.92 1.21 -8.73
C TYR A 152 -5.00 0.86 -9.91
N ASN A 153 -5.45 -0.03 -10.80
CA ASN A 153 -4.77 -0.25 -12.06
C ASN A 153 -5.07 0.89 -13.05
N ILE A 154 -4.35 0.94 -14.16
CA ILE A 154 -4.48 2.03 -15.14
C ILE A 154 -5.91 2.13 -15.71
N LYS A 155 -6.58 0.98 -15.91
CA LYS A 155 -7.94 0.90 -16.43
C LYS A 155 -8.97 1.46 -15.44
N GLU A 156 -8.81 1.11 -14.18
CA GLU A 156 -9.64 1.64 -13.08
C GLU A 156 -9.46 3.16 -12.94
N ILE A 157 -8.22 3.64 -12.98
CA ILE A 157 -7.92 5.09 -12.94
C ILE A 157 -8.50 5.81 -14.16
N MET A 158 -8.47 5.17 -15.33
CA MET A 158 -9.07 5.74 -16.54
C MET A 158 -10.57 5.97 -16.33
N THR A 159 -11.27 4.97 -15.78
CA THR A 159 -12.73 5.05 -15.55
C THR A 159 -13.04 6.06 -14.44
N GLU A 160 -12.37 5.98 -13.30
CA GLU A 160 -12.60 6.83 -12.12
C GLU A 160 -12.27 8.31 -12.39
N GLY A 161 -11.18 8.56 -13.10
CA GLY A 161 -10.71 9.91 -13.44
C GLY A 161 -11.27 10.48 -14.74
N ASN A 162 -12.21 9.76 -15.41
CA ASN A 162 -12.78 10.13 -16.71
C ASN A 162 -11.71 10.46 -17.77
N TYR A 163 -10.64 9.67 -17.84
CA TYR A 163 -9.60 9.84 -18.85
C TYR A 163 -9.98 9.16 -20.15
N ASN A 164 -9.65 9.78 -21.28
CA ASN A 164 -10.00 9.30 -22.63
C ASN A 164 -9.30 8.00 -23.04
N SER A 165 -8.16 7.66 -22.42
CA SER A 165 -7.43 6.41 -22.69
C SER A 165 -6.44 6.05 -21.60
N GLU A 166 -6.07 4.76 -21.54
CA GLU A 166 -5.00 4.29 -20.65
C GLU A 166 -3.66 4.99 -20.88
N ASN A 167 -3.34 5.35 -22.13
CA ASN A 167 -2.11 6.04 -22.47
C ASN A 167 -2.06 7.44 -21.86
N VAL A 168 -3.19 8.12 -21.80
CA VAL A 168 -3.31 9.43 -21.12
C VAL A 168 -3.05 9.28 -19.63
N VAL A 169 -3.64 8.25 -18.99
CA VAL A 169 -3.39 7.95 -17.57
C VAL A 169 -1.91 7.66 -17.32
N LYS A 170 -1.30 6.77 -18.13
CA LYS A 170 0.13 6.41 -18.01
C LYS A 170 1.03 7.64 -18.13
N SER A 171 0.78 8.48 -19.14
CA SER A 171 1.55 9.70 -19.38
C SER A 171 1.38 10.72 -18.27
N GLN A 172 0.15 10.95 -17.83
CA GLN A 172 -0.15 11.89 -16.73
C GLN A 172 0.48 11.42 -15.42
N LYS A 173 0.32 10.14 -15.06
CA LYS A 173 0.96 9.55 -13.88
C LYS A 173 2.48 9.74 -13.91
N SER A 174 3.11 9.45 -15.06
CA SER A 174 4.57 9.59 -15.21
C SER A 174 5.02 11.04 -15.04
N ARG A 175 4.33 12.01 -15.64
CA ARG A 175 4.63 13.44 -15.48
C ARG A 175 4.49 13.89 -14.03
N CYS A 176 3.37 13.54 -13.38
CA CYS A 176 3.13 13.90 -11.98
C CYS A 176 4.20 13.34 -11.03
N LEU A 177 4.62 12.07 -11.25
CA LEU A 177 5.69 11.46 -10.48
C LEU A 177 7.04 12.15 -10.74
N LYS A 178 7.33 12.50 -11.98
CA LYS A 178 8.55 13.22 -12.35
C LYS A 178 8.59 14.58 -11.66
N THR A 179 7.51 15.38 -11.74
CA THR A 179 7.40 16.67 -11.07
C THR A 179 7.63 16.56 -9.56
N LEU A 180 7.03 15.55 -8.91
CA LEU A 180 7.23 15.30 -7.47
C LEU A 180 8.69 14.99 -7.14
N LYS A 181 9.33 14.10 -7.92
CA LYS A 181 10.74 13.73 -7.74
C LYS A 181 11.67 14.93 -7.93
N GLU A 182 11.45 15.74 -8.97
CA GLU A 182 12.25 16.94 -9.24
C GLU A 182 12.09 17.96 -8.12
N ALA A 183 10.88 18.17 -7.62
CA ALA A 183 10.63 19.07 -6.51
C ALA A 183 11.35 18.64 -5.21
N ILE A 184 11.38 17.33 -4.93
CA ILE A 184 12.09 16.78 -3.77
C ILE A 184 13.61 16.88 -3.95
N ASN A 185 14.12 16.54 -5.14
CA ASN A 185 15.57 16.58 -5.40
C ASN A 185 16.14 18.01 -5.38
N ASN A 186 15.34 19.01 -5.74
CA ASN A 186 15.70 20.43 -5.71
C ASN A 186 15.41 21.09 -4.36
N ALA A 187 14.96 20.31 -3.35
CA ALA A 187 14.76 20.82 -2.01
C ALA A 187 16.11 21.24 -1.40
N PRO A 188 16.17 22.39 -0.69
CA PRO A 188 17.35 22.72 0.08
C PRO A 188 17.63 21.56 1.07
N LYS A 189 18.87 21.09 1.07
CA LYS A 189 19.31 20.09 2.05
C LYS A 189 19.16 20.70 3.43
N LEU A 190 18.28 20.15 4.25
CA LEU A 190 18.11 20.47 5.65
C LEU A 190 19.35 20.02 6.44
#